data_b1aa781e3d407c0c834393b86a0cb904
#
_entry.id   b1aa781e3d407c0c834393b86a0cb904
#
_cell.length_a   1.000
_cell.length_b   1.000
_cell.length_c   1.000
_cell.angle_alpha   90.00
_cell.angle_beta   90.00
_cell.angle_gamma   90.00
#
_symmetry.space_group_name_H-M   'P 1'
#
loop_
_entity.id
_entity.type
_entity.pdbx_description
1 polymer ?
#
loop_
_entity_poly.entity_id
_entity_poly.type
_entity_poly.pdbx_seq_one_letter_code
_entity_poly.pdbx_strand_id
1 'polypeptide(L)'
;MKPIIFLFLITALFGVSAFAQNIKPKVPALPADIFNWNDENSDKILHNAVIKTRLKKLLGKKNYASFLESFETLAPIEKNGKILFSSGCLIHACQHLESAIAVDLVNKTIHAAIYREDKQTKYFNEKAGKTPKSITNWANRLISLKNKIRF
;
A
#
# COMPACT_ATOMS: atom_id res chain seq x y z
N MET A 1 -78.27 14.03 -28.01
CA MET A 1 -76.83 14.27 -28.18
C MET A 1 -76.24 14.43 -26.81
N LYS A 2 -75.45 13.45 -26.28
CA LYS A 2 -74.79 13.51 -24.95
C LYS A 2 -73.28 13.80 -25.15
N PRO A 3 -72.64 14.76 -24.50
CA PRO A 3 -71.24 14.97 -24.59
C PRO A 3 -70.48 13.97 -23.66
N ILE A 4 -69.52 13.27 -24.23
CA ILE A 4 -68.60 12.39 -23.52
C ILE A 4 -67.47 13.26 -22.96
N ILE A 5 -67.39 13.36 -21.62
CA ILE A 5 -66.30 14.04 -20.91
C ILE A 5 -65.14 13.03 -20.81
N PHE A 6 -64.03 13.30 -21.55
CA PHE A 6 -62.79 12.58 -21.44
C PHE A 6 -61.98 13.14 -20.24
N LEU A 7 -61.95 12.35 -19.17
CA LEU A 7 -61.16 12.65 -17.99
C LEU A 7 -59.68 12.19 -18.24
N PHE A 8 -58.80 13.13 -18.54
CA PHE A 8 -57.34 12.84 -18.62
C PHE A 8 -56.77 12.71 -17.23
N LEU A 9 -56.43 11.46 -16.84
CA LEU A 9 -55.70 11.16 -15.60
C LEU A 9 -54.20 11.35 -15.89
N ILE A 10 -53.64 12.49 -15.46
CA ILE A 10 -52.20 12.75 -15.52
C ILE A 10 -51.56 12.09 -14.30
N THR A 11 -50.97 10.92 -14.50
CA THR A 11 -50.09 10.27 -13.48
C THR A 11 -48.72 10.93 -13.52
N ALA A 12 -48.47 11.80 -12.56
CA ALA A 12 -47.14 12.38 -12.33
C ALA A 12 -46.21 11.31 -11.74
N LEU A 13 -45.35 10.72 -12.56
CA LEU A 13 -44.24 9.87 -12.14
C LEU A 13 -43.15 10.72 -11.46
N PHE A 14 -43.17 10.82 -10.14
CA PHE A 14 -42.07 11.35 -9.37
C PHE A 14 -40.89 10.37 -9.44
N GLY A 15 -39.99 10.62 -10.38
CA GLY A 15 -38.70 9.92 -10.45
C GLY A 15 -37.85 10.28 -9.23
N VAL A 16 -37.76 9.38 -8.25
CA VAL A 16 -36.82 9.50 -7.13
C VAL A 16 -35.43 9.22 -7.67
N SER A 17 -34.69 10.29 -8.02
CA SER A 17 -33.27 10.19 -8.36
C SER A 17 -32.49 9.83 -7.10
N ALA A 18 -32.21 8.55 -6.89
CA ALA A 18 -31.29 8.08 -5.87
C ALA A 18 -29.89 8.58 -6.21
N PHE A 19 -29.46 9.68 -5.59
CA PHE A 19 -28.05 10.10 -5.60
C PHE A 19 -27.24 9.06 -4.85
N ALA A 20 -26.68 8.08 -5.57
CA ALA A 20 -25.66 7.20 -5.02
C ALA A 20 -24.45 8.05 -4.66
N GLN A 21 -24.34 8.46 -3.39
CA GLN A 21 -23.15 9.11 -2.86
C GLN A 21 -22.00 8.12 -2.99
N ASN A 22 -21.04 8.44 -3.86
CA ASN A 22 -19.82 7.68 -4.08
C ASN A 22 -18.90 7.89 -2.85
N ILE A 23 -19.22 7.24 -1.73
CA ILE A 23 -18.44 7.29 -0.49
C ILE A 23 -17.15 6.54 -0.77
N LYS A 24 -16.09 7.28 -1.15
CA LYS A 24 -14.74 6.71 -1.24
C LYS A 24 -14.39 6.10 0.12
N PRO A 25 -14.06 4.80 0.20
CA PRO A 25 -13.74 4.17 1.47
C PRO A 25 -12.59 4.93 2.15
N LYS A 26 -12.87 5.44 3.36
CA LYS A 26 -11.90 6.21 4.16
C LYS A 26 -10.69 5.31 4.44
N VAL A 27 -9.48 5.80 4.14
CA VAL A 27 -8.25 5.09 4.46
C VAL A 27 -8.09 5.07 5.98
N PRO A 28 -7.91 3.90 6.62
CA PRO A 28 -7.73 3.80 8.06
C PRO A 28 -6.54 4.65 8.54
N ALA A 29 -6.70 5.36 9.66
CA ALA A 29 -5.62 6.15 10.26
C ALA A 29 -4.47 5.24 10.71
N LEU A 30 -3.23 5.74 10.66
CA LEU A 30 -2.07 5.04 11.20
C LEU A 30 -2.22 4.84 12.72
N PRO A 31 -1.61 3.79 13.31
CA PRO A 31 -1.57 3.60 14.75
C PRO A 31 -1.04 4.84 15.48
N ALA A 32 -1.62 5.19 16.63
CA ALA A 32 -1.23 6.39 17.38
C ALA A 32 0.20 6.31 17.91
N ASP A 33 0.67 5.11 18.27
CA ASP A 33 2.00 4.81 18.80
C ASP A 33 3.09 4.62 17.74
N ILE A 34 2.73 4.69 16.45
CA ILE A 34 3.65 4.41 15.33
C ILE A 34 4.93 5.26 15.35
N PHE A 35 4.89 6.44 15.96
CA PHE A 35 6.05 7.32 16.10
C PHE A 35 7.18 6.73 16.96
N ASN A 36 6.85 5.74 17.81
CA ASN A 36 7.76 5.10 18.77
C ASN A 36 8.28 3.74 18.28
N TRP A 37 8.02 3.37 17.03
CA TRP A 37 8.40 2.05 16.49
C TRP A 37 9.84 1.98 15.96
N ASN A 38 10.70 2.91 16.30
CA ASN A 38 12.13 2.79 15.97
C ASN A 38 12.77 1.63 16.75
N ASP A 39 13.65 0.88 16.10
CA ASP A 39 14.35 -0.30 16.62
C ASP A 39 13.43 -1.49 17.02
N GLU A 40 12.13 -1.35 16.80
CA GLU A 40 11.19 -2.46 16.97
C GLU A 40 11.35 -3.50 15.88
N ASN A 41 10.95 -4.73 16.18
CA ASN A 41 10.90 -5.79 15.20
C ASN A 41 9.89 -5.44 14.08
N SER A 42 10.25 -5.69 12.85
CA SER A 42 9.38 -5.48 11.67
C SER A 42 8.06 -6.25 11.72
N ASP A 43 7.98 -7.32 12.50
CA ASP A 43 6.74 -8.02 12.81
C ASP A 43 5.66 -7.07 13.29
N LYS A 44 6.03 -6.05 14.06
CA LYS A 44 5.10 -5.02 14.53
C LYS A 44 4.39 -4.30 13.39
N ILE A 45 5.12 -3.97 12.32
CA ILE A 45 4.54 -3.40 11.08
C ILE A 45 3.64 -4.42 10.39
N LEU A 46 4.13 -5.65 10.17
CA LEU A 46 3.43 -6.66 9.38
C LEU A 46 2.15 -7.17 10.05
N HIS A 47 2.15 -7.29 11.38
CA HIS A 47 1.01 -7.79 12.14
C HIS A 47 0.04 -6.70 12.58
N ASN A 48 0.38 -5.42 12.47
CA ASN A 48 -0.58 -4.35 12.76
C ASN A 48 -1.76 -4.38 11.78
N ALA A 49 -2.98 -4.50 12.30
CA ALA A 49 -4.19 -4.67 11.50
C ALA A 49 -4.42 -3.53 10.49
N VAL A 50 -4.09 -2.29 10.87
CA VAL A 50 -4.25 -1.11 10.00
C VAL A 50 -3.23 -1.16 8.87
N ILE A 51 -1.94 -1.36 9.19
CA ILE A 51 -0.87 -1.44 8.19
C ILE A 51 -1.15 -2.61 7.22
N LYS A 52 -1.48 -3.78 7.76
CA LYS A 52 -1.83 -4.98 6.98
C LYS A 52 -2.98 -4.72 6.00
N THR A 53 -4.04 -4.07 6.45
CA THR A 53 -5.20 -3.73 5.60
C THR A 53 -4.81 -2.77 4.48
N ARG A 54 -4.02 -1.75 4.80
CA ARG A 54 -3.54 -0.76 3.83
C ARG A 54 -2.58 -1.37 2.82
N LEU A 55 -1.62 -2.21 3.28
CA LEU A 55 -0.70 -2.95 2.40
C LEU A 55 -1.43 -3.88 1.45
N LYS A 56 -2.43 -4.64 1.93
CA LYS A 56 -3.25 -5.50 1.06
C LYS A 56 -3.93 -4.71 -0.05
N LYS A 57 -4.48 -3.54 0.30
CA LYS A 57 -5.13 -2.65 -0.68
C LYS A 57 -4.13 -2.07 -1.67
N LEU A 58 -2.95 -1.67 -1.19
CA LEU A 58 -1.88 -1.05 -2.00
C LEU A 58 -1.28 -2.03 -3.01
N LEU A 59 -0.97 -3.25 -2.55
CA LEU A 59 -0.26 -4.26 -3.34
C LEU A 59 -1.18 -5.13 -4.19
N GLY A 60 -2.43 -5.29 -3.78
CA GLY A 60 -3.35 -6.29 -4.32
C GLY A 60 -2.92 -7.72 -3.94
N LYS A 61 -3.80 -8.70 -4.17
CA LYS A 61 -3.63 -10.08 -3.69
C LYS A 61 -2.28 -10.70 -4.09
N LYS A 62 -1.92 -10.62 -5.37
CA LYS A 62 -0.71 -11.27 -5.92
C LYS A 62 0.59 -10.66 -5.37
N ASN A 63 0.72 -9.33 -5.41
CA ASN A 63 1.94 -8.68 -4.93
C ASN A 63 2.02 -8.72 -3.40
N TYR A 64 0.89 -8.72 -2.68
CA TYR A 64 0.89 -8.86 -1.23
C TYR A 64 1.43 -10.23 -0.79
N ALA A 65 1.04 -11.32 -1.46
CA ALA A 65 1.60 -12.65 -1.20
C ALA A 65 3.12 -12.67 -1.45
N SER A 66 3.55 -12.13 -2.60
CA SER A 66 4.98 -12.03 -2.94
C SER A 66 5.78 -11.15 -1.98
N PHE A 67 5.16 -10.07 -1.47
CA PHE A 67 5.75 -9.19 -0.46
C PHE A 67 5.99 -9.95 0.85
N LEU A 68 5.02 -10.71 1.34
CA LEU A 68 5.16 -11.49 2.58
C LEU A 68 6.21 -12.60 2.43
N GLU A 69 6.21 -13.33 1.31
CA GLU A 69 7.21 -14.35 1.00
C GLU A 69 8.65 -13.77 1.07
N SER A 70 8.83 -12.56 0.57
CA SER A 70 10.13 -11.88 0.59
C SER A 70 10.40 -11.05 1.85
N PHE A 71 9.69 -11.33 2.94
CA PHE A 71 9.83 -10.62 4.22
C PHE A 71 9.97 -11.61 5.39
N GLU A 72 10.63 -12.77 5.15
CA GLU A 72 10.83 -13.82 6.17
C GLU A 72 11.99 -13.50 7.11
N THR A 73 13.10 -12.99 6.57
CA THR A 73 14.23 -12.49 7.37
C THR A 73 14.07 -10.98 7.51
N LEU A 74 13.85 -10.54 8.74
CA LEU A 74 13.41 -9.19 9.05
C LEU A 74 14.56 -8.31 9.52
N ALA A 75 14.69 -7.09 8.96
CA ALA A 75 15.50 -6.04 9.53
C ALA A 75 14.68 -5.23 10.55
N PRO A 76 15.29 -4.68 11.61
CA PRO A 76 14.61 -3.77 12.55
C PRO A 76 13.97 -2.59 11.82
N ILE A 77 12.98 -1.97 12.48
CA ILE A 77 12.38 -0.74 11.99
C ILE A 77 13.35 0.41 12.22
N GLU A 78 13.78 1.08 11.18
CA GLU A 78 14.64 2.26 11.24
C GLU A 78 13.82 3.53 11.06
N LYS A 79 14.07 4.53 11.91
CA LYS A 79 13.45 5.85 11.79
C LYS A 79 14.45 6.86 11.23
N ASN A 80 14.24 7.27 10.00
CA ASN A 80 15.01 8.29 9.30
C ASN A 80 14.19 9.58 9.19
N GLY A 81 14.34 10.49 10.15
CA GLY A 81 13.54 11.72 10.25
C GLY A 81 12.05 11.41 10.45
N LYS A 82 11.24 11.64 9.44
CA LYS A 82 9.78 11.40 9.46
C LYS A 82 9.37 10.13 8.70
N ILE A 83 10.31 9.28 8.34
CA ILE A 83 10.06 8.01 7.65
C ILE A 83 10.46 6.87 8.56
N LEU A 84 9.55 5.95 8.80
CA LEU A 84 9.87 4.61 9.30
C LEU A 84 10.14 3.71 8.11
N PHE A 85 11.20 2.93 8.17
CA PHE A 85 11.62 2.03 7.10
C PHE A 85 11.94 0.67 7.68
N SER A 86 11.59 -0.38 6.96
CA SER A 86 12.08 -1.73 7.21
C SER A 86 12.14 -2.51 5.91
N SER A 87 12.99 -3.53 5.90
CA SER A 87 13.12 -4.46 4.78
C SER A 87 13.31 -5.88 5.28
N GLY A 88 13.07 -6.83 4.41
CA GLY A 88 13.30 -8.24 4.65
C GLY A 88 13.60 -8.98 3.36
N CYS A 89 14.06 -10.21 3.48
CA CYS A 89 14.34 -11.08 2.35
C CYS A 89 13.79 -12.49 2.58
N LEU A 90 13.64 -13.24 1.51
CA LEU A 90 13.37 -14.67 1.57
C LEU A 90 14.59 -15.38 2.14
N ILE A 91 14.38 -16.30 3.09
CA ILE A 91 15.43 -17.12 3.69
C ILE A 91 16.23 -17.84 2.59
N HIS A 92 17.55 -17.81 2.69
CA HIS A 92 18.51 -18.33 1.71
C HIS A 92 18.48 -17.67 0.32
N ALA A 93 17.66 -16.62 0.13
CA ALA A 93 17.55 -15.88 -1.12
C ALA A 93 17.64 -14.36 -0.94
N CYS A 94 18.29 -13.89 0.12
CA CYS A 94 18.65 -12.46 0.26
C CYS A 94 19.47 -12.01 -0.95
N GLN A 95 19.24 -10.78 -1.41
CA GLN A 95 19.74 -10.17 -2.66
C GLN A 95 19.07 -10.69 -3.94
N HIS A 96 18.32 -11.80 -3.90
CA HIS A 96 17.56 -12.31 -5.04
C HIS A 96 16.09 -11.96 -4.97
N LEU A 97 15.50 -12.03 -3.77
CA LEU A 97 14.11 -11.70 -3.50
C LEU A 97 14.00 -10.98 -2.15
N GLU A 98 13.72 -9.69 -2.21
CA GLU A 98 13.59 -8.82 -1.04
C GLU A 98 12.39 -7.89 -1.17
N SER A 99 11.85 -7.47 -0.03
CA SER A 99 10.83 -6.42 0.03
C SER A 99 11.15 -5.37 1.06
N ALA A 100 10.62 -4.18 0.84
CA ALA A 100 10.76 -3.05 1.76
C ALA A 100 9.43 -2.33 1.95
N ILE A 101 9.27 -1.76 3.15
CA ILE A 101 8.15 -0.90 3.51
C ILE A 101 8.67 0.40 4.09
N ALA A 102 8.02 1.51 3.77
CA ALA A 102 8.22 2.79 4.43
C ALA A 102 6.88 3.40 4.82
N VAL A 103 6.84 4.00 6.00
CA VAL A 103 5.69 4.77 6.49
C VAL A 103 6.10 6.22 6.62
N ASP A 104 5.49 7.09 5.81
CA ASP A 104 5.63 8.53 5.93
C ASP A 104 4.72 9.05 7.03
N LEU A 105 5.30 9.49 8.13
CA LEU A 105 4.60 9.95 9.33
C LEU A 105 3.95 11.33 9.14
N VAL A 106 4.45 12.14 8.21
CA VAL A 106 3.89 13.48 7.88
C VAL A 106 2.68 13.32 6.98
N ASN A 107 2.86 12.65 5.84
CA ASN A 107 1.80 12.46 4.85
C ASN A 107 0.83 11.33 5.24
N LYS A 108 1.16 10.58 6.31
CA LYS A 108 0.40 9.43 6.80
C LYS A 108 0.15 8.40 5.69
N THR A 109 1.18 8.12 4.89
CA THR A 109 1.12 7.20 3.74
C THR A 109 2.06 6.03 3.90
N ILE A 110 1.68 4.91 3.27
CA ILE A 110 2.50 3.71 3.18
C ILE A 110 3.06 3.61 1.77
N HIS A 111 4.31 3.21 1.70
CA HIS A 111 5.05 2.90 0.48
C HIS A 111 5.65 1.50 0.63
N ALA A 112 5.68 0.74 -0.45
CA ALA A 112 6.29 -0.59 -0.47
C ALA A 112 7.08 -0.79 -1.76
N ALA A 113 8.04 -1.71 -1.72
CA ALA A 113 8.74 -2.17 -2.91
C ALA A 113 9.02 -3.66 -2.82
N ILE A 114 9.09 -4.31 -3.99
CA ILE A 114 9.47 -5.71 -4.16
C ILE A 114 10.61 -5.73 -5.17
N TYR A 115 11.77 -6.20 -4.74
CA TYR A 115 12.95 -6.44 -5.56
C TYR A 115 13.01 -7.92 -5.94
N ARG A 116 13.25 -8.17 -7.20
CA ARG A 116 13.63 -9.49 -7.74
C ARG A 116 14.83 -9.29 -8.64
N GLU A 117 15.85 -10.12 -8.44
CA GLU A 117 17.10 -9.99 -9.21
C GLU A 117 16.91 -10.10 -10.72
N ASP A 118 15.99 -10.95 -11.16
CA ASP A 118 15.68 -11.20 -12.57
C ASP A 118 14.73 -10.19 -13.19
N LYS A 119 14.21 -9.23 -12.41
CA LYS A 119 13.17 -8.28 -12.82
C LYS A 119 13.46 -6.87 -12.36
N GLN A 120 12.74 -5.93 -12.95
CA GLN A 120 12.73 -4.56 -12.46
C GLN A 120 12.04 -4.47 -11.09
N THR A 121 12.63 -3.69 -10.17
CA THR A 121 12.02 -3.39 -8.87
C THR A 121 10.64 -2.76 -9.05
N LYS A 122 9.64 -3.30 -8.35
CA LYS A 122 8.29 -2.73 -8.34
C LYS A 122 8.13 -1.81 -7.13
N TYR A 123 7.63 -0.61 -7.37
CA TYR A 123 7.33 0.38 -6.35
C TYR A 123 5.82 0.60 -6.24
N PHE A 124 5.34 0.75 -5.02
CA PHE A 124 3.92 0.95 -4.70
C PHE A 124 3.78 2.12 -3.74
N ASN A 125 2.94 3.09 -4.08
CA ASN A 125 2.72 4.30 -3.28
C ASN A 125 1.22 4.52 -3.09
N GLU A 126 0.76 4.75 -1.85
CA GLU A 126 -0.68 4.97 -1.57
C GLU A 126 -1.23 6.25 -2.18
N LYS A 127 -0.40 7.25 -2.36
CA LYS A 127 -0.74 8.50 -3.07
C LYS A 127 0.23 8.68 -4.23
N ALA A 128 -0.24 9.33 -5.27
CA ALA A 128 0.64 9.83 -6.31
C ALA A 128 1.70 10.72 -5.67
N GLY A 129 2.97 10.39 -5.87
CA GLY A 129 4.08 11.12 -5.26
C GLY A 129 5.39 10.35 -5.38
N LYS A 130 6.44 10.97 -4.85
CA LYS A 130 7.79 10.43 -4.92
C LYS A 130 7.97 9.30 -3.90
N THR A 131 8.51 8.17 -4.34
CA THR A 131 8.94 7.10 -3.44
C THR A 131 9.98 7.62 -2.44
N PRO A 132 9.85 7.32 -1.13
CA PRO A 132 10.82 7.73 -0.12
C PRO A 132 12.25 7.30 -0.46
N LYS A 133 13.23 8.16 -0.14
CA LYS A 133 14.65 7.88 -0.40
C LYS A 133 15.14 6.59 0.28
N SER A 134 14.59 6.22 1.44
CA SER A 134 14.91 4.96 2.12
C SER A 134 14.66 3.74 1.22
N ILE A 135 13.52 3.69 0.55
CA ILE A 135 13.18 2.61 -0.39
C ILE A 135 14.07 2.67 -1.64
N THR A 136 14.26 3.84 -2.24
CA THR A 136 15.08 3.94 -3.46
C THR A 136 16.55 3.63 -3.20
N ASN A 137 17.11 4.06 -2.07
CA ASN A 137 18.48 3.74 -1.68
C ASN A 137 18.66 2.24 -1.42
N TRP A 138 17.69 1.61 -0.73
CA TRP A 138 17.67 0.17 -0.54
C TRP A 138 17.68 -0.59 -1.87
N ALA A 139 16.78 -0.24 -2.80
CA ALA A 139 16.72 -0.88 -4.11
C ALA A 139 18.01 -0.69 -4.93
N ASN A 140 18.57 0.53 -4.93
CA ASN A 140 19.82 0.84 -5.63
C ASN A 140 21.00 0.05 -5.07
N ARG A 141 21.07 -0.17 -3.74
CA ARG A 141 22.08 -1.03 -3.11
C ARG A 141 22.00 -2.46 -3.66
N LEU A 142 20.81 -3.05 -3.75
CA LEU A 142 20.63 -4.40 -4.29
C LEU A 142 21.04 -4.51 -5.76
N ILE A 143 20.67 -3.52 -6.56
CA ILE A 143 21.07 -3.45 -7.98
C ILE A 143 22.60 -3.35 -8.09
N SER A 144 23.25 -2.54 -7.24
CA SER A 144 24.71 -2.41 -7.23
C SER A 144 25.42 -3.72 -6.83
N LEU A 145 24.89 -4.44 -5.83
CA LEU A 145 25.43 -5.74 -5.41
C LEU A 145 25.34 -6.77 -6.54
N LYS A 146 24.19 -6.88 -7.20
CA LYS A 146 24.00 -7.73 -8.38
C LYS A 146 25.05 -7.47 -9.47
N ASN A 147 25.32 -6.20 -9.75
CA ASN A 147 26.29 -5.83 -10.79
C ASN A 147 27.73 -6.18 -10.43
N LYS A 148 28.07 -6.23 -9.12
CA LYS A 148 29.41 -6.62 -8.64
C LYS A 148 29.66 -8.13 -8.70
N ILE A 149 28.61 -8.95 -8.58
CA ILE A 149 28.74 -10.42 -8.60
C ILE A 149 28.91 -10.95 -10.04
N ARG A 150 28.58 -10.16 -11.04
CA ARG A 150 28.66 -10.57 -12.47
C ARG A 150 30.04 -10.36 -13.13
N PHE A 151 31.05 -9.88 -12.39
CA PHE A 151 32.44 -9.76 -12.79
C PHE A 151 33.31 -10.67 -11.95
#